data_8c1d2123e7613bedf4cb629a246a562f
#
_entry.id   8c1d2123e7613bedf4cb629a246a562f
#
_cell.length_a   1.000
_cell.length_b   1.000
_cell.length_c   1.000
_cell.angle_alpha   90.00
_cell.angle_beta   90.00
_cell.angle_gamma   90.00
#
_symmetry.space_group_name_H-M   'P 1'
#
loop_
_entity.id
_entity.type
_entity.pdbx_description
1 polymer ?
#
loop_
_entity_poly.entity_id
_entity_poly.type
_entity_poly.pdbx_seq_one_letter_code
_entity_poly.pdbx_strand_id
1 'polypeptide(L)'
;GFGPIFSSRIDAQNDVMGLSIAYVHQGSPAWAAGMKRGDTIYSVNGVVLTSSNYKNYMNALYYSPSGTYRLAFIRNADMNERYEAQVTVDVYRYNPVLYSAIYGEGEHKIGYLVLENFDLEAQDFVADIIQQFKDNSITELILDLRFNPGGAVAQSRYLASAIAGTSVR
;
A
#
# COMPACT_ATOMS: atom_id res chain seq x y z
N GLY A 1 -3.29 -6.18 5.25
CA GLY A 1 -3.92 -5.28 4.48
C GLY A 1 -3.38 -5.05 3.09
N PHE A 2 -4.34 -4.91 2.24
CA PHE A 2 -4.11 -4.46 0.87
C PHE A 2 -4.44 -2.97 0.78
N GLY A 3 -3.72 -2.26 -0.08
CA GLY A 3 -4.14 -0.97 -0.60
C GLY A 3 -5.26 -1.12 -1.63
N PRO A 4 -5.52 -0.10 -2.48
CA PRO A 4 -6.54 -0.18 -3.51
C PRO A 4 -6.39 -1.41 -4.40
N ILE A 5 -7.51 -2.08 -4.67
CA ILE A 5 -7.61 -3.23 -5.57
C ILE A 5 -8.41 -2.82 -6.79
N PHE A 6 -7.87 -3.08 -7.97
CA PHE A 6 -8.52 -2.79 -9.25
C PHE A 6 -8.95 -4.09 -9.91
N SER A 7 -10.22 -4.17 -10.32
CA SER A 7 -10.73 -5.33 -11.04
C SER A 7 -10.54 -5.18 -12.54
N SER A 8 -10.09 -6.24 -13.20
CA SER A 8 -9.99 -6.32 -14.66
C SER A 8 -10.34 -7.73 -15.13
N ARG A 9 -10.74 -7.86 -16.39
CA ARG A 9 -10.91 -9.17 -17.00
C ARG A 9 -9.56 -9.62 -17.55
N ILE A 10 -9.02 -10.72 -17.03
CA ILE A 10 -7.71 -11.26 -17.43
C ILE A 10 -7.82 -12.41 -18.44
N ASP A 11 -8.96 -13.09 -18.49
CA ASP A 11 -9.29 -14.08 -19.54
C ASP A 11 -10.76 -13.91 -19.92
N ALA A 12 -11.00 -13.37 -21.13
CA ALA A 12 -12.35 -13.09 -21.60
C ALA A 12 -13.08 -14.37 -22.07
N GLN A 13 -12.35 -15.38 -22.55
CA GLN A 13 -12.95 -16.61 -23.09
C GLN A 13 -13.50 -17.49 -21.96
N ASN A 14 -12.79 -17.52 -20.83
CA ASN A 14 -13.17 -18.32 -19.67
C ASN A 14 -13.83 -17.49 -18.55
N ASP A 15 -14.17 -16.21 -18.80
CA ASP A 15 -14.75 -15.27 -17.83
C ASP A 15 -13.91 -15.17 -16.54
N VAL A 16 -12.58 -15.08 -16.64
CA VAL A 16 -11.73 -14.93 -15.46
C VAL A 16 -11.49 -13.44 -15.18
N MET A 17 -11.83 -13.05 -13.95
CA MET A 17 -11.54 -11.72 -13.41
C MET A 17 -10.27 -11.75 -12.57
N GLY A 18 -9.51 -10.66 -12.64
CA GLY A 18 -8.35 -10.40 -11.80
C GLY A 18 -8.59 -9.24 -10.84
N LEU A 19 -8.06 -9.35 -9.65
CA LEU A 19 -8.03 -8.29 -8.64
C LEU A 19 -6.58 -7.84 -8.44
N SER A 20 -6.18 -6.78 -9.15
CA SER A 20 -4.82 -6.25 -9.14
C SER A 20 -4.58 -5.35 -7.94
N ILE A 21 -3.51 -5.62 -7.21
CA ILE A 21 -3.15 -4.94 -5.96
C ILE A 21 -2.26 -3.73 -6.29
N ALA A 22 -2.70 -2.53 -5.88
CA ALA A 22 -1.91 -1.31 -6.05
C ALA A 22 -0.67 -1.28 -5.14
N TYR A 23 -0.81 -1.76 -3.91
CA TYR A 23 0.29 -1.96 -2.95
C TYR A 23 -0.20 -2.85 -1.79
N VAL A 24 0.76 -3.34 -0.99
CA VAL A 24 0.52 -4.14 0.21
C VAL A 24 1.11 -3.41 1.40
N HIS A 25 0.34 -3.24 2.47
CA HIS A 25 0.83 -2.56 3.67
C HIS A 25 1.93 -3.37 4.34
N GLN A 26 3.05 -2.72 4.60
CA GLN A 26 4.18 -3.33 5.31
C GLN A 26 3.75 -3.80 6.71
N GLY A 27 4.21 -4.97 7.11
CA GLY A 27 3.85 -5.58 8.40
C GLY A 27 2.47 -6.24 8.43
N SER A 28 1.67 -6.14 7.36
CA SER A 28 0.37 -6.81 7.27
C SER A 28 0.50 -8.32 6.99
N PRO A 29 -0.54 -9.13 7.28
CA PRO A 29 -0.56 -10.55 6.91
C PRO A 29 -0.33 -10.82 5.43
N ALA A 30 -0.84 -9.96 4.54
CA ALA A 30 -0.60 -10.09 3.10
C ALA A 30 0.87 -9.86 2.74
N TRP A 31 1.53 -8.89 3.39
CA TRP A 31 2.95 -8.63 3.23
C TRP A 31 3.80 -9.81 3.75
N ALA A 32 3.45 -10.36 4.93
CA ALA A 32 4.11 -11.53 5.51
C ALA A 32 3.96 -12.78 4.63
N ALA A 33 2.85 -12.91 3.90
CA ALA A 33 2.61 -13.96 2.92
C ALA A 33 3.35 -13.74 1.58
N GLY A 34 4.17 -12.69 1.46
CA GLY A 34 5.00 -12.41 0.29
C GLY A 34 4.25 -11.79 -0.89
N MET A 35 3.04 -11.29 -0.68
CA MET A 35 2.28 -10.58 -1.71
C MET A 35 2.88 -9.18 -1.95
N LYS A 36 2.78 -8.70 -3.19
CA LYS A 36 3.44 -7.48 -3.65
C LYS A 36 2.52 -6.63 -4.51
N ARG A 37 2.92 -5.38 -4.71
CA ARG A 37 2.34 -4.50 -5.73
C ARG A 37 2.35 -5.18 -7.10
N GLY A 38 1.24 -5.10 -7.80
CA GLY A 38 1.06 -5.65 -9.15
C GLY A 38 0.65 -7.13 -9.17
N ASP A 39 0.64 -7.82 -8.02
CA ASP A 39 0.04 -9.16 -7.95
C ASP A 39 -1.45 -9.05 -8.29
N THR A 40 -1.94 -9.98 -9.11
CA THR A 40 -3.34 -10.01 -9.56
C THR A 40 -3.98 -11.32 -9.13
N ILE A 41 -4.84 -11.25 -8.12
CA ILE A 41 -5.57 -12.39 -7.57
C ILE A 41 -6.64 -12.81 -8.55
N TYR A 42 -6.67 -14.09 -8.93
CA TYR A 42 -7.68 -14.67 -9.83
C TYR A 42 -8.49 -15.80 -9.19
N SER A 43 -8.07 -16.28 -8.00
CA SER A 43 -8.83 -17.28 -7.25
C SER A 43 -8.72 -17.05 -5.75
N VAL A 44 -9.80 -17.29 -5.02
CA VAL A 44 -9.89 -17.20 -3.56
C VAL A 44 -10.50 -18.50 -3.04
N ASN A 45 -9.80 -19.17 -2.14
CA ASN A 45 -10.18 -20.45 -1.54
C ASN A 45 -10.53 -21.54 -2.59
N GLY A 46 -9.82 -21.53 -3.72
CA GLY A 46 -10.02 -22.46 -4.82
C GLY A 46 -11.14 -22.09 -5.78
N VAL A 47 -11.87 -21.00 -5.52
CA VAL A 47 -12.92 -20.48 -6.42
C VAL A 47 -12.32 -19.45 -7.36
N VAL A 48 -12.41 -19.71 -8.66
CA VAL A 48 -11.96 -18.75 -9.68
C VAL A 48 -12.88 -17.54 -9.69
N LEU A 49 -12.29 -16.35 -9.79
CA LEU A 49 -13.05 -15.10 -9.85
C LEU A 49 -13.63 -14.91 -11.25
N THR A 50 -14.92 -14.61 -11.30
CA THR A 50 -15.69 -14.39 -12.53
C THR A 50 -16.39 -13.03 -12.49
N SER A 51 -16.95 -12.61 -13.61
CA SER A 51 -17.77 -11.37 -13.70
C SER A 51 -18.93 -11.35 -12.71
N SER A 52 -19.44 -12.53 -12.31
CA SER A 52 -20.58 -12.67 -11.39
C SER A 52 -20.20 -12.66 -9.91
N ASN A 53 -18.97 -13.07 -9.53
CA ASN A 53 -18.60 -13.29 -8.13
C ASN A 53 -17.50 -12.37 -7.60
N TYR A 54 -16.66 -11.76 -8.44
CA TYR A 54 -15.43 -11.03 -8.00
C TYR A 54 -15.69 -9.94 -6.97
N LYS A 55 -16.84 -9.24 -7.04
CA LYS A 55 -17.17 -8.17 -6.09
C LYS A 55 -17.33 -8.67 -4.67
N ASN A 56 -17.93 -9.85 -4.49
CA ASN A 56 -18.12 -10.45 -3.18
C ASN A 56 -16.76 -10.80 -2.55
N TYR A 57 -15.85 -11.37 -3.33
CA TYR A 57 -14.50 -11.70 -2.87
C TYR A 57 -13.65 -10.45 -2.63
N MET A 58 -13.75 -9.43 -3.46
CA MET A 58 -13.08 -8.14 -3.23
C MET A 58 -13.53 -7.52 -1.91
N ASN A 59 -14.83 -7.50 -1.64
CA ASN A 59 -15.38 -7.01 -0.38
C ASN A 59 -14.90 -7.86 0.82
N ALA A 60 -14.84 -9.18 0.67
CA ALA A 60 -14.33 -10.05 1.73
C ALA A 60 -12.87 -9.78 2.05
N LEU A 61 -12.02 -9.55 1.04
CA LEU A 61 -10.61 -9.21 1.24
C LEU A 61 -10.39 -7.87 1.96
N TYR A 62 -11.32 -6.90 1.81
CA TYR A 62 -11.25 -5.61 2.49
C TYR A 62 -11.84 -5.61 3.90
N TYR A 63 -12.99 -6.27 4.07
CA TYR A 63 -13.85 -6.02 5.24
C TYR A 63 -14.06 -7.24 6.14
N SER A 64 -13.44 -8.39 5.82
CA SER A 64 -13.59 -9.57 6.66
C SER A 64 -12.91 -9.36 8.01
N PRO A 65 -13.62 -9.56 9.13
CA PRO A 65 -13.06 -9.34 10.46
C PRO A 65 -12.10 -10.46 10.89
N SER A 66 -12.18 -11.62 10.26
CA SER A 66 -11.38 -12.81 10.58
C SER A 66 -11.39 -13.81 9.44
N GLY A 67 -10.53 -14.79 9.48
CA GLY A 67 -10.49 -15.92 8.55
C GLY A 67 -9.14 -16.07 7.86
N THR A 68 -8.99 -17.21 7.19
CA THR A 68 -7.82 -17.53 6.38
C THR A 68 -8.24 -17.69 4.92
N TYR A 69 -7.54 -17.01 4.05
CA TYR A 69 -7.78 -17.01 2.61
C TYR A 69 -6.60 -17.62 1.88
N ARG A 70 -6.85 -18.66 1.09
CA ARG A 70 -5.89 -19.16 0.10
C ARG A 70 -6.12 -18.36 -1.19
N LEU A 71 -5.10 -17.60 -1.58
CA LEU A 71 -5.14 -16.70 -2.73
C LEU A 71 -4.25 -17.28 -3.84
N ALA A 72 -4.82 -17.53 -5.03
CA ALA A 72 -4.02 -17.80 -6.21
C ALA A 72 -3.94 -16.51 -7.05
N PHE A 73 -2.74 -16.15 -7.46
CA PHE A 73 -2.46 -14.91 -8.16
C PHE A 73 -1.37 -15.07 -9.22
N ILE A 74 -1.36 -14.16 -10.17
CA ILE A 74 -0.29 -13.99 -11.16
C ILE A 74 0.55 -12.76 -10.80
N ARG A 75 1.81 -12.76 -11.21
CA ARG A 75 2.73 -11.64 -11.01
C ARG A 75 3.13 -11.04 -12.35
N ASN A 76 3.41 -9.73 -12.38
CA ASN A 76 3.81 -8.99 -13.59
C ASN A 76 2.82 -9.12 -14.77
N ALA A 77 1.55 -9.39 -14.49
CA ALA A 77 0.52 -9.70 -15.49
C ALA A 77 0.86 -10.92 -16.39
N ASP A 78 1.77 -11.79 -15.97
CA ASP A 78 2.15 -13.00 -16.70
C ASP A 78 1.34 -14.21 -16.20
N MET A 79 0.51 -14.75 -17.06
CA MET A 79 -0.32 -15.94 -16.78
C MET A 79 0.50 -17.21 -16.54
N ASN A 80 1.78 -17.23 -16.88
CA ASN A 80 2.70 -18.34 -16.59
C ASN A 80 3.34 -18.23 -15.20
N GLU A 81 3.41 -17.01 -14.63
CA GLU A 81 3.91 -16.75 -13.28
C GLU A 81 2.79 -16.88 -12.24
N ARG A 82 2.41 -18.11 -11.92
CA ARG A 82 1.33 -18.41 -10.97
C ARG A 82 1.89 -18.69 -9.58
N TYR A 83 1.29 -18.07 -8.59
CA TYR A 83 1.67 -18.18 -7.19
C TYR A 83 0.44 -18.48 -6.32
N GLU A 84 0.69 -19.01 -5.15
CA GLU A 84 -0.31 -19.13 -4.09
C GLU A 84 0.24 -18.52 -2.79
N ALA A 85 -0.65 -17.90 -2.03
CA ALA A 85 -0.37 -17.41 -0.70
C ALA A 85 -1.54 -17.74 0.24
N GLN A 86 -1.23 -18.01 1.49
CA GLN A 86 -2.22 -18.11 2.54
C GLN A 86 -2.14 -16.87 3.42
N VAL A 87 -3.24 -16.13 3.49
CA VAL A 87 -3.34 -14.88 4.24
C VAL A 87 -4.37 -15.07 5.35
N THR A 88 -3.93 -15.08 6.60
CA THR A 88 -4.81 -15.10 7.76
C THR A 88 -5.04 -13.67 8.22
N VAL A 89 -6.30 -13.27 8.33
CA VAL A 89 -6.66 -11.93 8.84
C VAL A 89 -6.19 -11.80 10.28
N ASP A 90 -5.41 -10.77 10.55
CA ASP A 90 -4.90 -10.44 11.87
C ASP A 90 -4.78 -8.92 12.04
N VAL A 91 -4.71 -8.46 13.26
CA VAL A 91 -4.45 -7.07 13.61
C VAL A 91 -2.98 -6.76 13.38
N TYR A 92 -2.71 -5.67 12.69
CA TYR A 92 -1.37 -5.16 12.51
C TYR A 92 -1.36 -3.64 12.69
N ARG A 93 -0.23 -3.08 13.07
CA ARG A 93 -0.09 -1.64 13.18
C ARG A 93 0.02 -1.05 11.77
N TYR A 94 -0.99 -0.27 11.40
CA TYR A 94 -1.03 0.38 10.10
C TYR A 94 0.05 1.47 9.99
N ASN A 95 0.84 1.43 8.90
CA ASN A 95 1.82 2.44 8.58
C ASN A 95 1.43 3.15 7.27
N PRO A 96 1.07 4.44 7.30
CA PRO A 96 0.69 5.20 6.11
C PRO A 96 1.88 5.57 5.22
N VAL A 97 3.12 5.40 5.70
CA VAL A 97 4.33 5.61 4.89
C VAL A 97 4.53 4.40 3.99
N LEU A 98 4.15 4.51 2.72
CA LEU A 98 4.28 3.41 1.76
C LEU A 98 5.73 3.22 1.30
N TYR A 99 6.49 4.30 1.25
CA TYR A 99 7.89 4.28 0.85
C TYR A 99 8.59 5.56 1.29
N SER A 100 9.86 5.44 1.67
CA SER A 100 10.75 6.57 1.89
C SER A 100 12.15 6.23 1.41
N ALA A 101 12.87 7.22 0.89
CA ALA A 101 14.26 7.10 0.46
C ALA A 101 14.98 8.44 0.50
N ILE A 102 16.29 8.39 0.48
CA ILE A 102 17.15 9.56 0.30
C ILE A 102 17.96 9.31 -0.98
N TYR A 103 17.91 10.26 -1.90
CA TYR A 103 18.65 10.24 -3.15
C TYR A 103 19.68 11.38 -3.17
N GLY A 104 20.73 11.21 -3.96
CA GLY A 104 21.83 12.17 -4.06
C GLY A 104 22.90 12.00 -3.00
N GLU A 105 23.96 12.78 -3.12
CA GLU A 105 25.16 12.73 -2.26
C GLU A 105 25.64 14.14 -1.92
N GLY A 106 26.50 14.24 -0.89
CA GLY A 106 27.10 15.51 -0.47
C GLY A 106 26.07 16.52 0.01
N GLU A 107 26.09 17.72 -0.57
CA GLU A 107 25.20 18.83 -0.22
C GLU A 107 23.85 18.80 -0.95
N HIS A 108 23.69 17.92 -1.93
CA HIS A 108 22.45 17.79 -2.73
C HIS A 108 21.77 16.46 -2.41
N LYS A 109 20.99 16.44 -1.34
CA LYS A 109 20.22 15.26 -0.93
C LYS A 109 18.73 15.54 -1.00
N ILE A 110 18.01 14.64 -1.65
CA ILE A 110 16.57 14.70 -1.85
C ILE A 110 15.92 13.62 -1.02
N GLY A 111 15.05 13.99 -0.08
CA GLY A 111 14.13 13.07 0.57
C GLY A 111 12.96 12.75 -0.34
N TYR A 112 12.57 11.49 -0.43
CA TYR A 112 11.36 11.06 -1.12
C TYR A 112 10.46 10.35 -0.13
N LEU A 113 9.21 10.81 -0.01
CA LEU A 113 8.21 10.28 0.91
C LEU A 113 6.91 10.02 0.17
N VAL A 114 6.45 8.76 0.20
CA VAL A 114 5.11 8.36 -0.29
C VAL A 114 4.19 8.17 0.90
N LEU A 115 3.16 9.01 1.02
CA LEU A 115 2.22 9.00 2.13
C LEU A 115 0.81 8.64 1.66
N GLU A 116 0.26 7.54 2.17
CA GLU A 116 -1.06 7.02 1.78
C GLU A 116 -2.22 7.87 2.31
N ASN A 117 -2.15 8.30 3.57
CA ASN A 117 -3.18 9.15 4.17
C ASN A 117 -2.61 9.95 5.37
N PHE A 118 -3.42 10.86 5.90
CA PHE A 118 -3.12 11.64 7.10
C PHE A 118 -3.80 11.02 8.33
N ASP A 119 -3.19 9.95 8.88
CA ASP A 119 -3.69 9.22 10.05
C ASP A 119 -3.01 9.71 11.33
N LEU A 120 -3.79 10.23 12.30
CA LEU A 120 -3.26 10.72 13.57
C LEU A 120 -2.65 9.62 14.43
N GLU A 121 -3.22 8.41 14.40
CA GLU A 121 -2.72 7.28 15.19
C GLU A 121 -1.38 6.75 14.69
N ALA A 122 -1.01 7.13 13.47
CA ALA A 122 0.23 6.73 12.82
C ALA A 122 1.21 7.93 12.62
N GLN A 123 1.02 9.02 13.36
CA GLN A 123 1.86 10.22 13.24
C GLN A 123 3.34 9.97 13.52
N ASP A 124 3.67 9.05 14.39
CA ASP A 124 5.04 8.69 14.72
C ASP A 124 5.82 8.13 13.52
N PHE A 125 5.21 7.32 12.66
CA PHE A 125 5.88 6.85 11.44
C PHE A 125 6.32 8.01 10.54
N VAL A 126 5.47 9.03 10.41
CA VAL A 126 5.82 10.23 9.63
C VAL A 126 6.89 11.05 10.35
N ALA A 127 6.81 11.18 11.67
CA ALA A 127 7.79 11.90 12.48
C ALA A 127 9.18 11.25 12.38
N ASP A 128 9.26 9.92 12.44
CA ASP A 128 10.51 9.17 12.31
C ASP A 128 11.18 9.42 10.94
N ILE A 129 10.40 9.42 9.85
CA ILE A 129 10.95 9.70 8.52
C ILE A 129 11.41 11.15 8.40
N ILE A 130 10.66 12.11 8.92
CA ILE A 130 11.08 13.52 8.93
C ILE A 130 12.35 13.70 9.76
N GLN A 131 12.48 12.99 10.89
CA GLN A 131 13.70 13.03 11.68
C GLN A 131 14.89 12.42 10.93
N GLN A 132 14.72 11.27 10.28
CA GLN A 132 15.75 10.67 9.43
C GLN A 132 16.20 11.63 8.32
N PHE A 133 15.27 12.34 7.69
CA PHE A 133 15.58 13.32 6.66
C PHE A 133 16.41 14.49 7.22
N LYS A 134 16.08 15.00 8.41
CA LYS A 134 16.84 16.04 9.11
C LYS A 134 18.25 15.56 9.47
N ASP A 135 18.36 14.35 10.04
CA ASP A 135 19.65 13.78 10.45
C ASP A 135 20.59 13.55 9.26
N ASN A 136 20.03 13.30 8.09
CA ASN A 136 20.79 13.16 6.84
C ASN A 136 20.98 14.48 6.09
N SER A 137 20.52 15.61 6.65
CA SER A 137 20.66 16.95 6.05
C SER A 137 20.14 17.02 4.63
N ILE A 138 18.91 16.50 4.38
CA ILE A 138 18.28 16.68 3.07
C ILE A 138 18.02 18.16 2.81
N THR A 139 18.17 18.58 1.56
CA THR A 139 17.96 19.97 1.12
C THR A 139 16.65 20.14 0.36
N GLU A 140 16.13 19.05 -0.18
CA GLU A 140 14.90 19.04 -0.99
C GLU A 140 14.02 17.85 -0.60
N LEU A 141 12.68 18.00 -0.76
CA LEU A 141 11.72 16.95 -0.48
C LEU A 141 10.76 16.75 -1.66
N ILE A 142 10.63 15.51 -2.09
CA ILE A 142 9.54 15.08 -2.96
C ILE A 142 8.49 14.37 -2.08
N LEU A 143 7.33 14.99 -1.92
CA LEU A 143 6.19 14.42 -1.23
C LEU A 143 5.18 13.86 -2.26
N ASP A 144 5.05 12.53 -2.27
CA ASP A 144 4.15 11.82 -3.19
C ASP A 144 2.82 11.49 -2.49
N LEU A 145 1.76 12.16 -2.92
CA LEU A 145 0.40 12.01 -2.40
C LEU A 145 -0.57 11.39 -3.43
N ARG A 146 -0.07 10.73 -4.46
CA ARG A 146 -0.91 10.21 -5.57
C ARG A 146 -1.98 9.23 -5.12
N PHE A 147 -1.79 8.49 -4.05
CA PHE A 147 -2.78 7.58 -3.46
C PHE A 147 -3.42 8.13 -2.19
N ASN A 148 -3.16 9.37 -1.82
CA ASN A 148 -3.63 9.97 -0.58
C ASN A 148 -5.04 10.56 -0.75
N PRO A 149 -6.09 9.97 -0.14
CA PRO A 149 -7.45 10.50 -0.21
C PRO A 149 -7.72 11.63 0.80
N GLY A 150 -6.72 11.99 1.62
CA GLY A 150 -6.86 12.98 2.69
C GLY A 150 -6.66 12.36 4.08
N GLY A 151 -7.43 12.85 5.07
CA GLY A 151 -7.38 12.38 6.46
C GLY A 151 -7.48 13.54 7.46
N ALA A 152 -6.80 13.40 8.60
CA ALA A 152 -6.86 14.37 9.68
C ALA A 152 -6.11 15.65 9.36
N VAL A 153 -6.80 16.79 9.49
CA VAL A 153 -6.22 18.14 9.30
C VAL A 153 -5.02 18.37 10.23
N ALA A 154 -5.07 17.86 11.46
CA ALA A 154 -3.97 18.01 12.41
C ALA A 154 -2.67 17.35 11.90
N GLN A 155 -2.77 16.16 11.29
CA GLN A 155 -1.64 15.44 10.71
C GLN A 155 -1.08 16.19 9.48
N SER A 156 -1.93 16.68 8.60
CA SER A 156 -1.47 17.45 7.42
C SER A 156 -0.78 18.76 7.85
N ARG A 157 -1.29 19.43 8.87
CA ARG A 157 -0.66 20.62 9.46
C ARG A 157 0.70 20.30 10.10
N TYR A 158 0.79 19.17 10.83
CA TYR A 158 2.05 18.70 11.37
C TYR A 158 3.10 18.53 10.27
N LEU A 159 2.77 17.80 9.22
CA LEU A 159 3.69 17.55 8.10
C LEU A 159 4.07 18.86 7.40
N ALA A 160 3.13 19.74 7.11
CA ALA A 160 3.38 21.03 6.50
C ALA A 160 4.34 21.89 7.37
N SER A 161 4.13 21.93 8.69
CA SER A 161 5.00 22.66 9.62
C SER A 161 6.40 22.04 9.70
N ALA A 162 6.48 20.72 9.64
CA ALA A 162 7.77 20.01 9.69
C ALA A 162 8.63 20.26 8.44
N ILE A 163 7.98 20.47 7.28
CA ILE A 163 8.62 20.78 5.99
C ILE A 163 8.98 22.27 5.90
N ALA A 164 8.02 23.15 6.21
CA ALA A 164 8.20 24.59 6.04
C ALA A 164 9.13 25.23 7.09
N GLY A 165 9.35 24.56 8.22
CA GLY A 165 10.09 25.10 9.34
C GLY A 165 9.33 26.22 10.08
N THR A 166 10.02 26.86 11.03
CA THR A 166 9.43 27.91 11.89
C THR A 166 9.32 29.29 11.23
N SER A 167 9.89 29.46 10.04
CA SER A 167 9.97 30.74 9.32
C SER A 167 8.70 31.07 8.50
N VAL A 168 7.83 30.09 8.28
CA VAL A 168 6.55 30.29 7.56
C VAL A 168 5.45 30.48 8.60
N ARG A 169 4.85 31.67 8.63
CA ARG A 169 3.71 32.04 9.47
C ARG A 169 2.42 32.06 8.64
#